data_8cfc9bd25d8e1f3d52fe7a4223f4a0eb
#
_entry.id   8cfc9bd25d8e1f3d52fe7a4223f4a0eb
#
_cell.length_a   1.000
_cell.length_b   1.000
_cell.length_c   1.000
_cell.angle_alpha   90.00
_cell.angle_beta   90.00
_cell.angle_gamma   90.00
#
_symmetry.space_group_name_H-M   'P 1'
#
loop_
_entity.id
_entity.type
_entity.pdbx_description
1 polymer ?
#
loop_
_entity_poly.entity_id
_entity_poly.type
_entity_poly.pdbx_seq_one_letter_code
_entity_poly.pdbx_strand_id
1 'polypeptide(L)'
;MPPQISRLVLLTLGIVGSYAVARKLLVPATFGQYGWYRGAALGENAAREPVFSGMKSCDECHSDVLLNLGKYEHKTVSCESCHGPSRAHADDPDVKTPKGKFADGDCLRCHQSSPSRPLWIKQVDPLEHYRSDRCTGCHVPHQPKETP
;
A
#
# COMPACT_ATOMS: atom_id res chain seq x y z
N MET A 1 40.75 3.01 -45.85
CA MET A 1 39.50 2.43 -45.30
C MET A 1 38.35 2.83 -46.22
N PRO A 2 37.45 1.92 -46.57
CA PRO A 2 36.27 2.26 -47.35
C PRO A 2 35.43 3.34 -46.61
N PRO A 3 34.87 4.33 -47.33
CA PRO A 3 34.13 5.45 -46.71
C PRO A 3 32.89 5.01 -45.89
N GLN A 4 32.37 3.84 -46.18
CA GLN A 4 31.24 3.26 -45.42
C GLN A 4 31.66 2.86 -44.00
N ILE A 5 32.86 2.28 -43.84
CA ILE A 5 33.37 1.85 -42.53
C ILE A 5 33.65 3.08 -41.64
N SER A 6 34.26 4.13 -42.19
CA SER A 6 34.51 5.35 -41.43
C SER A 6 33.21 6.03 -40.97
N ARG A 7 32.18 6.08 -41.83
CA ARG A 7 30.85 6.59 -41.46
C ARG A 7 30.19 5.75 -40.35
N LEU A 8 30.26 4.44 -40.44
CA LEU A 8 29.73 3.52 -39.41
C LEU A 8 30.43 3.72 -38.07
N VAL A 9 31.75 3.80 -38.08
CA VAL A 9 32.57 4.09 -36.88
C VAL A 9 32.18 5.40 -36.24
N LEU A 10 32.08 6.49 -37.03
CA LEU A 10 31.67 7.79 -36.51
C LEU A 10 30.26 7.79 -35.92
N LEU A 11 29.30 7.12 -36.55
CA LEU A 11 27.93 6.95 -36.03
C LEU A 11 27.93 6.17 -34.71
N THR A 12 28.66 5.08 -34.66
CA THR A 12 28.76 4.25 -33.44
C THR A 12 29.40 5.05 -32.29
N LEU A 13 30.51 5.78 -32.56
CA LEU A 13 31.11 6.62 -31.55
C LEU A 13 30.17 7.75 -31.07
N GLY A 14 29.41 8.34 -32.00
CA GLY A 14 28.41 9.34 -31.67
C GLY A 14 27.30 8.78 -30.76
N ILE A 15 26.78 7.59 -31.05
CA ILE A 15 25.75 6.94 -30.22
C ILE A 15 26.32 6.58 -28.83
N VAL A 16 27.48 5.95 -28.77
CA VAL A 16 28.12 5.58 -27.49
C VAL A 16 28.47 6.83 -26.68
N GLY A 17 29.00 7.85 -27.31
CA GLY A 17 29.30 9.13 -26.66
C GLY A 17 28.03 9.82 -26.12
N SER A 18 26.99 9.88 -26.92
CA SER A 18 25.69 10.44 -26.49
C SER A 18 25.08 9.66 -25.33
N TYR A 19 25.15 8.33 -25.37
CA TYR A 19 24.69 7.48 -24.28
C TYR A 19 25.49 7.73 -22.99
N ALA A 20 26.82 7.80 -23.09
CA ALA A 20 27.67 8.06 -21.91
C ALA A 20 27.37 9.42 -21.27
N VAL A 21 27.20 10.46 -22.07
CA VAL A 21 26.80 11.80 -21.61
C VAL A 21 25.41 11.78 -20.99
N ALA A 22 24.43 11.20 -21.67
CA ALA A 22 23.08 11.10 -21.15
C ALA A 22 23.04 10.34 -19.82
N ARG A 23 23.74 9.23 -19.72
CA ARG A 23 23.85 8.46 -18.47
C ARG A 23 24.45 9.31 -17.33
N LYS A 24 25.52 10.04 -17.60
CA LYS A 24 26.15 10.89 -16.59
C LYS A 24 25.26 12.04 -16.11
N LEU A 25 24.46 12.61 -17.01
CA LEU A 25 23.58 13.73 -16.69
C LEU A 25 22.24 13.31 -16.08
N LEU A 26 21.67 12.18 -16.52
CA LEU A 26 20.31 11.78 -16.16
C LEU A 26 20.24 10.75 -15.03
N VAL A 27 21.30 9.97 -14.81
CA VAL A 27 21.31 8.95 -13.75
C VAL A 27 21.78 9.58 -12.44
N PRO A 28 20.95 9.57 -11.38
CA PRO A 28 21.32 10.10 -10.08
C PRO A 28 22.57 9.41 -9.49
N ALA A 29 23.40 10.15 -8.76
CA ALA A 29 24.63 9.63 -8.17
C ALA A 29 24.42 8.44 -7.21
N THR A 30 23.23 8.34 -6.60
CA THR A 30 22.85 7.27 -5.68
C THR A 30 22.20 6.08 -6.36
N PHE A 31 22.09 6.09 -7.71
CA PHE A 31 21.51 4.96 -8.44
C PHE A 31 22.43 3.74 -8.37
N GLY A 32 21.87 2.59 -8.03
CA GLY A 32 22.63 1.35 -7.92
C GLY A 32 23.31 1.13 -6.57
N GLN A 33 23.21 2.06 -5.64
CA GLN A 33 23.84 1.96 -4.32
C GLN A 33 23.31 0.76 -3.50
N TYR A 34 22.03 0.46 -3.60
CA TYR A 34 21.37 -0.63 -2.88
C TYR A 34 20.60 -1.57 -3.82
N GLY A 35 20.66 -1.38 -5.12
CA GLY A 35 19.94 -2.13 -6.15
C GLY A 35 19.58 -1.24 -7.34
N TRP A 36 18.74 -1.72 -8.25
CA TRP A 36 18.37 -1.01 -9.49
C TRP A 36 17.35 0.12 -9.24
N TYR A 37 17.66 1.00 -8.27
CA TYR A 37 16.86 2.17 -7.95
C TYR A 37 17.73 3.28 -7.37
N ARG A 38 17.14 4.47 -7.20
CA ARG A 38 17.82 5.65 -6.62
C ARG A 38 17.93 5.48 -5.10
N GLY A 39 19.15 5.26 -4.58
CA GLY A 39 19.40 5.00 -3.15
C GLY A 39 18.91 6.12 -2.22
N ALA A 40 19.00 7.38 -2.65
CA ALA A 40 18.48 8.53 -1.89
C ALA A 40 16.99 8.46 -1.59
N ALA A 41 16.20 7.70 -2.38
CA ALA A 41 14.77 7.54 -2.14
C ALA A 41 14.43 6.94 -0.78
N LEU A 42 15.31 6.10 -0.21
CA LEU A 42 15.12 5.54 1.13
C LEU A 42 15.15 6.63 2.20
N GLY A 43 16.17 7.49 2.17
CA GLY A 43 16.29 8.60 3.11
C GLY A 43 15.17 9.63 2.95
N GLU A 44 14.79 9.96 1.71
CA GLU A 44 13.69 10.87 1.43
C GLU A 44 12.33 10.33 1.93
N ASN A 45 12.09 9.03 1.81
CA ASN A 45 10.88 8.42 2.35
C ASN A 45 10.92 8.33 3.87
N ALA A 46 12.07 8.01 4.46
CA ALA A 46 12.24 7.95 5.92
C ALA A 46 12.10 9.33 6.58
N ALA A 47 12.43 10.40 5.87
CA ALA A 47 12.30 11.77 6.37
C ALA A 47 10.87 12.34 6.29
N ARG A 48 9.93 11.61 5.68
CA ARG A 48 8.52 12.06 5.64
C ARG A 48 7.88 11.87 7.00
N GLU A 49 7.03 12.83 7.37
CA GLU A 49 6.21 12.70 8.58
C GLU A 49 5.31 11.47 8.48
N PRO A 50 5.27 10.62 9.53
CA PRO A 50 4.37 9.48 9.57
C PRO A 50 2.91 9.92 9.49
N VAL A 51 2.13 9.31 8.61
CA VAL A 51 0.68 9.57 8.51
C VAL A 51 -0.15 8.51 9.24
N PHE A 52 0.50 7.39 9.61
CA PHE A 52 -0.09 6.32 10.39
C PHE A 52 0.30 6.48 11.86
N SER A 53 -0.65 6.22 12.75
CA SER A 53 -0.49 6.33 14.21
C SER A 53 -0.16 5.00 14.87
N GLY A 54 -0.67 3.91 14.29
CA GLY A 54 -0.56 2.56 14.83
C GLY A 54 -1.61 2.23 15.90
N MET A 55 -1.84 0.94 16.10
CA MET A 55 -2.89 0.43 17.00
C MET A 55 -2.77 0.92 18.44
N LYS A 56 -1.54 1.11 18.94
CA LYS A 56 -1.30 1.56 20.32
C LYS A 56 -1.88 2.95 20.58
N SER A 57 -1.73 3.89 19.65
CA SER A 57 -2.32 5.23 19.79
C SER A 57 -3.84 5.20 19.75
N CYS A 58 -4.43 4.26 19.00
CA CYS A 58 -5.89 4.08 18.98
C CYS A 58 -6.41 3.54 20.32
N ASP A 59 -5.64 2.63 20.96
CA ASP A 59 -6.00 1.99 22.23
C ASP A 59 -6.14 3.00 23.38
N GLU A 60 -5.41 4.07 23.36
CA GLU A 60 -5.45 5.13 24.41
C GLU A 60 -6.85 5.72 24.60
N CYS A 61 -7.67 5.79 23.53
CA CYS A 61 -9.04 6.32 23.57
C CYS A 61 -10.11 5.28 23.22
N HIS A 62 -9.77 4.23 22.44
CA HIS A 62 -10.70 3.22 21.92
C HIS A 62 -10.39 1.81 22.44
N SER A 63 -10.00 1.69 23.71
CA SER A 63 -9.62 0.42 24.34
C SER A 63 -10.75 -0.62 24.34
N ASP A 64 -12.00 -0.18 24.48
CA ASP A 64 -13.19 -1.03 24.41
C ASP A 64 -13.35 -1.68 23.03
N VAL A 65 -13.13 -0.91 21.97
CA VAL A 65 -13.15 -1.41 20.58
C VAL A 65 -12.05 -2.42 20.36
N LEU A 66 -10.83 -2.13 20.84
CA LEU A 66 -9.67 -3.03 20.70
C LEU A 66 -9.86 -4.33 21.47
N LEU A 67 -10.38 -4.25 22.70
CA LEU A 67 -10.71 -5.44 23.51
C LEU A 67 -11.78 -6.31 22.85
N ASN A 68 -12.76 -5.69 22.20
CA ASN A 68 -13.77 -6.41 21.43
C ASN A 68 -13.17 -7.05 20.19
N LEU A 69 -12.44 -6.28 19.37
CA LEU A 69 -11.76 -6.78 18.17
C LEU A 69 -10.85 -7.97 18.46
N GLY A 70 -10.17 -7.94 19.62
CA GLY A 70 -9.27 -9.00 20.08
C GLY A 70 -9.91 -10.38 20.26
N LYS A 71 -11.23 -10.45 20.34
CA LYS A 71 -12.01 -11.70 20.46
C LYS A 71 -12.34 -12.34 19.11
N TYR A 72 -12.08 -11.66 17.99
CA TYR A 72 -12.51 -12.06 16.67
C TYR A 72 -11.35 -12.17 15.67
N GLU A 73 -11.64 -12.59 14.46
CA GLU A 73 -10.65 -12.93 13.44
C GLU A 73 -9.83 -11.73 12.95
N HIS A 74 -10.35 -10.49 13.05
CA HIS A 74 -9.63 -9.28 12.71
C HIS A 74 -8.66 -8.76 13.79
N LYS A 75 -8.42 -9.51 14.84
CA LYS A 75 -7.55 -9.13 15.99
C LYS A 75 -6.12 -8.69 15.62
N THR A 76 -5.62 -9.15 14.48
CA THR A 76 -4.29 -8.79 13.96
C THR A 76 -4.33 -7.74 12.85
N VAL A 77 -5.52 -7.29 12.45
CA VAL A 77 -5.70 -6.28 11.41
C VAL A 77 -5.61 -4.90 12.04
N SER A 78 -4.67 -4.08 11.53
CA SER A 78 -4.54 -2.70 12.01
C SER A 78 -5.81 -1.88 11.78
N CYS A 79 -6.20 -1.05 12.74
CA CYS A 79 -7.33 -0.13 12.64
C CYS A 79 -7.25 0.71 11.34
N GLU A 80 -6.08 1.19 11.03
CA GLU A 80 -5.82 2.04 9.87
C GLU A 80 -5.87 1.29 8.53
N SER A 81 -5.87 -0.05 8.53
CA SER A 81 -6.11 -0.84 7.31
C SER A 81 -7.52 -0.62 6.75
N CYS A 82 -8.47 -0.32 7.62
CA CYS A 82 -9.86 -0.01 7.27
C CYS A 82 -10.14 1.49 7.37
N HIS A 83 -9.76 2.13 8.50
CA HIS A 83 -10.06 3.53 8.78
C HIS A 83 -9.14 4.53 8.06
N GLY A 84 -8.03 4.05 7.47
CA GLY A 84 -7.04 4.90 6.80
C GLY A 84 -6.08 5.59 7.75
N PRO A 85 -5.12 6.37 7.22
CA PRO A 85 -4.12 7.08 8.01
C PRO A 85 -4.78 8.01 9.03
N SER A 86 -4.48 7.84 10.31
CA SER A 86 -5.20 8.49 11.40
C SER A 86 -4.29 9.26 12.36
N ARG A 87 -3.04 9.56 11.98
CA ARG A 87 -2.09 10.30 12.83
C ARG A 87 -2.66 11.63 13.29
N ALA A 88 -3.21 12.43 12.37
CA ALA A 88 -3.78 13.74 12.70
C ALA A 88 -4.94 13.63 13.70
N HIS A 89 -5.77 12.57 13.61
CA HIS A 89 -6.84 12.32 14.57
C HIS A 89 -6.31 11.86 15.93
N ALA A 90 -5.27 11.05 15.96
CA ALA A 90 -4.68 10.59 17.21
C ALA A 90 -3.97 11.72 17.98
N ASP A 91 -3.37 12.67 17.26
CA ASP A 91 -2.71 13.84 17.84
C ASP A 91 -3.75 14.91 18.29
N ASP A 92 -4.85 15.06 17.52
CA ASP A 92 -5.97 15.97 17.83
C ASP A 92 -7.30 15.38 17.31
N PRO A 93 -8.12 14.79 18.19
CA PRO A 93 -9.37 14.12 17.81
C PRO A 93 -10.38 15.01 17.08
N ASP A 94 -10.32 16.33 17.28
CA ASP A 94 -11.26 17.28 16.67
C ASP A 94 -10.86 17.68 15.24
N VAL A 95 -9.62 17.47 14.85
CA VAL A 95 -9.10 17.94 13.56
C VAL A 95 -9.59 17.09 12.38
N LYS A 96 -9.60 15.77 12.51
CA LYS A 96 -9.96 14.88 11.40
C LYS A 96 -10.49 13.54 11.88
N THR A 97 -11.75 13.30 11.61
CA THR A 97 -12.37 11.99 11.88
C THR A 97 -11.89 10.94 10.86
N PRO A 98 -11.43 9.76 11.30
CA PRO A 98 -11.14 8.65 10.41
C PRO A 98 -12.36 8.19 9.62
N LYS A 99 -12.12 7.44 8.54
CA LYS A 99 -13.19 6.87 7.71
C LYS A 99 -14.13 6.00 8.54
N GLY A 100 -15.38 6.38 8.62
CA GLY A 100 -16.42 5.65 9.39
C GLY A 100 -17.43 4.90 8.52
N LYS A 101 -17.50 5.19 7.21
CA LYS A 101 -18.40 4.52 6.27
C LYS A 101 -17.59 3.69 5.27
N PHE A 102 -17.94 2.42 5.13
CA PHE A 102 -17.22 1.46 4.30
C PHE A 102 -18.08 1.04 3.12
N ALA A 103 -17.46 0.94 1.94
CA ALA A 103 -18.04 0.28 0.78
C ALA A 103 -17.58 -1.18 0.73
N ASP A 104 -18.28 -2.02 -0.03
CA ASP A 104 -17.94 -3.44 -0.18
C ASP A 104 -16.52 -3.63 -0.73
N GLY A 105 -16.05 -2.73 -1.60
CA GLY A 105 -14.68 -2.73 -2.09
C GLY A 105 -13.62 -2.63 -0.99
N ASP A 106 -13.92 -2.05 0.16
CA ASP A 106 -12.99 -2.00 1.29
C ASP A 106 -12.75 -3.39 1.90
N CYS A 107 -13.80 -4.20 1.95
CA CYS A 107 -13.75 -5.58 2.41
C CYS A 107 -13.10 -6.49 1.35
N LEU A 108 -13.51 -6.31 0.10
CA LEU A 108 -13.06 -7.11 -1.03
C LEU A 108 -11.58 -6.93 -1.36
N ARG A 109 -10.95 -5.83 -0.95
CA ARG A 109 -9.47 -5.71 -1.02
C ARG A 109 -8.74 -6.90 -0.41
N CYS A 110 -9.32 -7.50 0.65
CA CYS A 110 -8.75 -8.66 1.33
C CYS A 110 -9.58 -9.93 1.09
N HIS A 111 -10.87 -9.84 0.93
CA HIS A 111 -11.79 -10.99 0.91
C HIS A 111 -12.26 -11.44 -0.48
N GLN A 112 -11.99 -10.68 -1.55
CA GLN A 112 -12.31 -11.15 -2.91
C GLN A 112 -11.48 -12.38 -3.28
N SER A 113 -12.11 -13.37 -3.87
CA SER A 113 -11.44 -14.59 -4.34
C SER A 113 -10.32 -14.27 -5.33
N SER A 114 -9.13 -14.82 -5.08
CA SER A 114 -7.96 -14.67 -5.93
C SER A 114 -7.01 -15.85 -5.77
N PRO A 115 -6.49 -16.43 -6.88
CA PRO A 115 -5.54 -17.53 -6.81
C PRO A 115 -4.23 -17.21 -6.08
N SER A 116 -3.85 -15.93 -6.02
CA SER A 116 -2.62 -15.47 -5.35
C SER A 116 -2.81 -15.15 -3.87
N ARG A 117 -4.04 -15.24 -3.36
CA ARG A 117 -4.32 -14.91 -1.96
C ARG A 117 -4.10 -16.10 -1.05
N PRO A 118 -3.49 -15.92 0.14
CA PRO A 118 -3.30 -17.00 1.10
C PRO A 118 -4.63 -17.63 1.54
N LEU A 119 -4.67 -18.96 1.63
CA LEU A 119 -5.89 -19.73 1.96
C LEU A 119 -6.42 -19.47 3.38
N TRP A 120 -5.59 -18.96 4.28
CA TRP A 120 -6.02 -18.62 5.64
C TRP A 120 -6.86 -17.33 5.70
N ILE A 121 -6.85 -16.50 4.64
CA ILE A 121 -7.79 -15.39 4.49
C ILE A 121 -9.08 -15.96 3.89
N LYS A 122 -10.20 -15.82 4.61
CA LYS A 122 -11.52 -16.18 4.07
C LYS A 122 -11.80 -15.39 2.81
N GLN A 123 -12.12 -16.07 1.73
CA GLN A 123 -12.34 -15.47 0.42
C GLN A 123 -13.77 -15.75 -0.06
N VAL A 124 -14.34 -14.78 -0.72
CA VAL A 124 -15.69 -14.85 -1.28
C VAL A 124 -15.70 -14.43 -2.74
N ASP A 125 -16.58 -15.04 -3.53
CA ASP A 125 -17.00 -14.51 -4.82
C ASP A 125 -18.23 -13.61 -4.58
N PRO A 126 -18.14 -12.31 -4.86
CA PRO A 126 -19.25 -11.39 -4.62
C PRO A 126 -20.53 -11.76 -5.38
N LEU A 127 -20.40 -12.37 -6.56
CA LEU A 127 -21.55 -12.75 -7.39
C LEU A 127 -22.28 -13.98 -6.85
N GLU A 128 -21.57 -14.86 -6.14
CA GLU A 128 -22.16 -16.08 -5.56
C GLU A 128 -22.57 -15.87 -4.10
N HIS A 129 -21.77 -15.13 -3.32
CA HIS A 129 -21.99 -14.95 -1.89
C HIS A 129 -23.16 -14.00 -1.60
N TYR A 130 -23.22 -12.88 -2.30
CA TYR A 130 -24.33 -11.91 -2.19
C TYR A 130 -24.52 -11.16 -3.51
N ARG A 131 -25.75 -10.87 -3.88
CA ARG A 131 -26.08 -10.22 -5.17
C ARG A 131 -26.56 -8.78 -5.04
N SER A 132 -27.09 -8.40 -3.90
CA SER A 132 -27.76 -7.11 -3.71
C SER A 132 -27.50 -6.44 -2.38
N ASP A 133 -27.05 -7.19 -1.38
CA ASP A 133 -26.85 -6.67 -0.03
C ASP A 133 -25.39 -6.22 0.18
N ARG A 134 -25.22 -5.25 1.07
CA ARG A 134 -23.87 -4.77 1.45
C ARG A 134 -23.24 -5.72 2.45
N CYS A 135 -21.92 -5.88 2.40
CA CYS A 135 -21.16 -6.67 3.37
C CYS A 135 -21.53 -6.33 4.82
N THR A 136 -21.64 -5.04 5.13
CA THR A 136 -21.98 -4.53 6.46
C THR A 136 -23.45 -4.72 6.84
N GLY A 137 -24.31 -5.20 5.94
CA GLY A 137 -25.69 -5.58 6.23
C GLY A 137 -25.76 -6.87 7.04
N CYS A 138 -24.80 -7.77 6.83
CA CYS A 138 -24.70 -9.05 7.54
C CYS A 138 -23.50 -9.14 8.46
N HIS A 139 -22.38 -8.51 8.12
CA HIS A 139 -21.11 -8.60 8.86
C HIS A 139 -20.79 -7.31 9.62
N VAL A 140 -20.49 -7.45 10.91
CA VAL A 140 -20.01 -6.33 11.74
C VAL A 140 -18.48 -6.33 11.68
N PRO A 141 -17.80 -5.28 11.16
CA PRO A 141 -16.35 -5.29 10.92
C PRO A 141 -15.48 -5.59 12.14
N HIS A 142 -15.88 -5.10 13.32
CA HIS A 142 -15.16 -5.38 14.57
C HIS A 142 -15.51 -6.74 15.21
N GLN A 143 -16.53 -7.41 14.69
CA GLN A 143 -17.01 -8.70 15.13
C GLN A 143 -17.33 -9.57 13.91
N PRO A 144 -16.36 -9.82 13.02
CA PRO A 144 -16.63 -10.56 11.79
C PRO A 144 -16.97 -12.00 12.13
N LYS A 145 -18.22 -12.25 12.41
CA LYS A 145 -18.81 -13.57 12.59
C LYS A 145 -19.66 -13.85 11.37
N GLU A 146 -19.61 -15.09 10.89
CA GLU A 146 -20.61 -15.55 9.95
C GLU A 146 -21.97 -15.46 10.69
N THR A 147 -22.85 -14.60 10.20
CA THR A 147 -24.26 -14.67 10.62
C THR A 147 -24.86 -15.91 9.97
N PRO A 148 -25.55 -16.76 10.74
CA PRO A 148 -26.18 -17.96 10.19
C PRO A 148 -27.21 -17.63 9.12
#